data_0abc20141f518d29226ae90be0189a77
#
_entry.id   0abc20141f518d29226ae90be0189a77
#
_cell.length_a   1.000
_cell.length_b   1.000
_cell.length_c   1.000
_cell.angle_alpha   90.00
_cell.angle_beta   90.00
_cell.angle_gamma   90.00
#
_symmetry.space_group_name_H-M   'P 1'
#
loop_
_entity.id
_entity.type
_entity.pdbx_description
1 polymer ?
#
loop_
_entity_poly.entity_id
_entity_poly.type
_entity_poly.pdbx_seq_one_letter_code
_entity_poly.pdbx_strand_id
1 'polypeptide(L)'
;MISVCMATYNGEKFLYNQLKSILSQLSSDDEVVISDDGSKDSTLNIIKTFDDPRIKIFVNKGKHGVVFNFENALKRASGDIVFLSDQDDVWVDNKVAVMSAVLNDVDLVIHNSLIMDGKGNISNVDFYSIRYSKSGYWKNLYKNTFVGSCMAFRREVLQYALPFPKHILWHDMWIGLIVEKRGKTKFIDNKLLYYRRHGNNASATAEKSSFSFLFQVKYRLQMLYYTAIR
;
A
#
# COMPACT_ATOMS: atom_id res chain seq x y z
N MET A 1 -13.60 12.85 -3.44
CA MET A 1 -13.65 11.94 -2.27
C MET A 1 -12.46 11.01 -2.28
N ILE A 2 -11.86 10.73 -1.11
CA ILE A 2 -10.68 9.87 -0.96
C ILE A 2 -11.05 8.61 -0.17
N SER A 3 -10.56 7.44 -0.58
CA SER A 3 -10.58 6.22 0.22
C SER A 3 -9.16 5.84 0.62
N VAL A 4 -8.89 5.71 1.92
CA VAL A 4 -7.65 5.10 2.42
C VAL A 4 -7.94 3.63 2.72
N CYS A 5 -7.39 2.71 1.95
CA CYS A 5 -7.54 1.27 2.14
C CYS A 5 -6.40 0.75 3.02
N MET A 6 -6.74 0.23 4.19
CA MET A 6 -5.80 -0.31 5.17
C MET A 6 -6.05 -1.79 5.42
N ALA A 7 -4.99 -2.58 5.40
CA ALA A 7 -5.02 -3.97 5.83
C ALA A 7 -4.46 -4.09 7.24
N THR A 8 -5.22 -4.73 8.16
CA THR A 8 -4.78 -4.94 9.55
C THR A 8 -4.74 -6.42 9.92
N TYR A 9 -3.75 -6.79 10.73
CA TYR A 9 -3.64 -8.08 11.40
C TYR A 9 -2.65 -7.97 12.56
N ASN A 10 -3.14 -8.11 13.81
CA ASN A 10 -2.37 -8.01 15.05
C ASN A 10 -1.46 -6.76 15.07
N GLY A 11 -2.07 -5.58 14.84
CA GLY A 11 -1.39 -4.30 14.69
C GLY A 11 -1.43 -3.39 15.92
N GLU A 12 -1.87 -3.87 17.08
CA GLU A 12 -2.13 -3.05 18.27
C GLU A 12 -1.01 -2.08 18.63
N LYS A 13 0.25 -2.46 18.37
CA LYS A 13 1.42 -1.70 18.78
C LYS A 13 1.59 -0.36 18.07
N PHE A 14 1.17 -0.26 16.79
CA PHE A 14 1.51 0.89 15.94
C PHE A 14 0.28 1.59 15.35
N LEU A 15 -0.83 0.87 15.27
CA LEU A 15 -2.03 1.27 14.55
C LEU A 15 -2.60 2.62 15.00
N TYR A 16 -2.54 2.95 16.29
CA TYR A 16 -3.06 4.23 16.80
C TYR A 16 -2.37 5.42 16.14
N ASN A 17 -1.04 5.42 16.09
CA ASN A 17 -0.28 6.51 15.49
C ASN A 17 -0.50 6.60 13.98
N GLN A 18 -0.61 5.45 13.31
CA GLN A 18 -0.89 5.40 11.88
C GLN A 18 -2.27 6.00 11.57
N LEU A 19 -3.33 5.56 12.23
CA LEU A 19 -4.68 6.10 12.03
C LEU A 19 -4.76 7.59 12.36
N LYS A 20 -4.12 8.03 13.45
CA LYS A 20 -4.06 9.45 13.80
C LYS A 20 -3.43 10.29 12.69
N SER A 21 -2.31 9.83 12.10
CA SER A 21 -1.61 10.54 11.02
C SER A 21 -2.40 10.58 9.70
N ILE A 22 -3.26 9.60 9.46
CA ILE A 22 -4.16 9.55 8.31
C ILE A 22 -5.35 10.50 8.53
N LEU A 23 -6.07 10.34 9.63
CA LEU A 23 -7.31 11.08 9.91
C LEU A 23 -7.10 12.59 10.01
N SER A 24 -5.90 13.04 10.42
CA SER A 24 -5.55 14.46 10.47
C SER A 24 -5.48 15.13 9.08
N GLN A 25 -5.40 14.36 8.00
CA GLN A 25 -5.28 14.85 6.62
C GLN A 25 -6.54 14.65 5.78
N LEU A 26 -7.54 13.94 6.30
CA LEU A 26 -8.77 13.64 5.59
C LEU A 26 -9.88 14.64 5.93
N SER A 27 -10.70 14.97 4.93
CA SER A 27 -11.93 15.75 5.11
C SER A 27 -13.08 14.88 5.64
N SER A 28 -14.21 15.51 5.98
CA SER A 28 -15.42 14.83 6.46
C SER A 28 -16.00 13.83 5.45
N ASP A 29 -15.79 14.08 4.17
CA ASP A 29 -16.37 13.27 3.08
C ASP A 29 -15.46 12.10 2.67
N ASP A 30 -14.23 12.04 3.21
CA ASP A 30 -13.29 10.97 2.93
C ASP A 30 -13.54 9.75 3.83
N GLU A 31 -12.95 8.61 3.50
CA GLU A 31 -13.11 7.37 4.26
C GLU A 31 -11.79 6.64 4.50
N VAL A 32 -11.73 5.90 5.62
CA VAL A 32 -10.71 4.89 5.90
C VAL A 32 -11.38 3.53 5.89
N VAL A 33 -11.12 2.75 4.85
CA VAL A 33 -11.67 1.39 4.68
C VAL A 33 -10.66 0.40 5.24
N ILE A 34 -10.93 -0.10 6.45
CA ILE A 34 -10.06 -1.06 7.13
C ILE A 34 -10.58 -2.47 6.89
N SER A 35 -9.71 -3.34 6.37
CA SER A 35 -9.94 -4.78 6.34
C SER A 35 -9.07 -5.47 7.39
N ASP A 36 -9.71 -6.15 8.34
CA ASP A 36 -9.02 -6.90 9.40
C ASP A 36 -9.01 -8.39 9.09
N ASP A 37 -7.84 -8.99 9.13
CA ASP A 37 -7.61 -10.41 8.79
C ASP A 37 -7.81 -11.38 9.96
N GLY A 38 -8.64 -10.99 10.92
CA GLY A 38 -8.96 -11.78 12.11
C GLY A 38 -7.98 -11.57 13.26
N SER A 39 -7.65 -10.32 13.56
CA SER A 39 -6.78 -9.96 14.71
C SER A 39 -7.25 -10.56 16.01
N LYS A 40 -6.28 -10.98 16.85
CA LYS A 40 -6.49 -11.59 18.16
C LYS A 40 -6.02 -10.69 19.32
N ASP A 41 -5.33 -9.62 19.02
CA ASP A 41 -4.85 -8.59 19.94
C ASP A 41 -5.86 -7.42 20.06
N SER A 42 -5.43 -6.29 20.58
CA SER A 42 -6.29 -5.10 20.79
C SER A 42 -6.56 -4.29 19.52
N THR A 43 -6.14 -4.75 18.32
CA THR A 43 -6.27 -4.01 17.06
C THR A 43 -7.68 -3.43 16.84
N LEU A 44 -8.72 -4.26 16.88
CA LEU A 44 -10.10 -3.82 16.64
C LEU A 44 -10.61 -2.88 17.74
N ASN A 45 -10.17 -3.07 18.99
CA ASN A 45 -10.54 -2.17 20.10
C ASN A 45 -9.91 -0.79 19.90
N ILE A 46 -8.63 -0.73 19.50
CA ILE A 46 -7.94 0.54 19.20
C ILE A 46 -8.66 1.31 18.09
N ILE A 47 -9.06 0.64 16.99
CA ILE A 47 -9.79 1.31 15.91
C ILE A 47 -11.09 1.94 16.45
N LYS A 48 -11.83 1.22 17.28
CA LYS A 48 -13.08 1.71 17.86
C LYS A 48 -12.90 2.92 18.80
N THR A 49 -11.74 3.09 19.43
CA THR A 49 -11.49 4.25 20.31
C THR A 49 -11.43 5.58 19.57
N PHE A 50 -11.25 5.59 18.25
CA PHE A 50 -11.26 6.82 17.47
C PHE A 50 -12.65 7.43 17.35
N ASP A 51 -13.70 6.60 17.42
CA ASP A 51 -15.12 7.03 17.30
C ASP A 51 -15.34 8.01 16.13
N ASP A 52 -14.69 7.73 15.00
CA ASP A 52 -14.67 8.58 13.82
C ASP A 52 -15.54 7.98 12.70
N PRO A 53 -16.58 8.69 12.22
CA PRO A 53 -17.53 8.16 11.23
C PRO A 53 -16.90 7.87 9.86
N ARG A 54 -15.71 8.41 9.57
CA ARG A 54 -14.95 8.13 8.35
C ARG A 54 -14.36 6.72 8.35
N ILE A 55 -14.23 6.07 9.50
CA ILE A 55 -13.64 4.72 9.63
C ILE A 55 -14.71 3.67 9.36
N LYS A 56 -14.48 2.82 8.36
CA LYS A 56 -15.32 1.67 8.01
C LYS A 56 -14.53 0.38 8.19
N ILE A 57 -14.95 -0.48 9.13
CA ILE A 57 -14.24 -1.71 9.49
C ILE A 57 -14.94 -2.92 8.86
N PHE A 58 -14.18 -3.77 8.21
CA PHE A 58 -14.62 -5.03 7.62
C PHE A 58 -13.70 -6.18 8.04
N VAL A 59 -14.27 -7.24 8.59
CA VAL A 59 -13.49 -8.46 8.85
C VAL A 59 -13.37 -9.27 7.57
N ASN A 60 -12.15 -9.65 7.20
CA ASN A 60 -11.91 -10.54 6.07
C ASN A 60 -12.39 -11.96 6.43
N LYS A 61 -13.46 -12.40 5.79
CA LYS A 61 -14.02 -13.76 5.94
C LYS A 61 -13.59 -14.70 4.81
N GLY A 62 -12.80 -14.21 3.88
CA GLY A 62 -12.32 -14.94 2.72
C GLY A 62 -10.95 -15.58 2.94
N LYS A 63 -10.15 -15.61 1.89
CA LYS A 63 -8.76 -16.08 1.98
C LYS A 63 -7.92 -15.08 2.79
N HIS A 64 -7.17 -15.60 3.76
CA HIS A 64 -6.28 -14.82 4.61
C HIS A 64 -4.97 -14.45 3.90
N GLY A 65 -4.30 -13.45 4.46
CA GLY A 65 -3.02 -12.91 4.01
C GLY A 65 -3.13 -11.50 3.45
N VAL A 66 -2.03 -10.76 3.49
CA VAL A 66 -1.97 -9.32 3.20
C VAL A 66 -2.58 -8.94 1.84
N VAL A 67 -2.33 -9.75 0.80
CA VAL A 67 -2.85 -9.51 -0.57
C VAL A 67 -4.38 -9.54 -0.59
N PHE A 68 -4.99 -10.57 0.02
CA PHE A 68 -6.44 -10.73 0.03
C PHE A 68 -7.13 -9.78 1.01
N ASN A 69 -6.42 -9.40 2.06
CA ASN A 69 -6.89 -8.40 3.01
C ASN A 69 -6.95 -7.01 2.34
N PHE A 70 -5.95 -6.62 1.55
CA PHE A 70 -6.03 -5.43 0.71
C PHE A 70 -7.12 -5.55 -0.36
N GLU A 71 -7.25 -6.69 -1.02
CA GLU A 71 -8.33 -6.89 -2.00
C GLU A 71 -9.72 -6.69 -1.37
N ASN A 72 -9.91 -7.18 -0.14
CA ASN A 72 -11.15 -7.02 0.61
C ASN A 72 -11.45 -5.54 0.93
N ALA A 73 -10.44 -4.74 1.29
CA ALA A 73 -10.58 -3.29 1.48
C ALA A 73 -10.88 -2.57 0.15
N LEU A 74 -10.09 -2.85 -0.89
CA LEU A 74 -10.19 -2.19 -2.20
C LEU A 74 -11.55 -2.39 -2.88
N LYS A 75 -12.17 -3.56 -2.71
CA LYS A 75 -13.54 -3.84 -3.21
C LYS A 75 -14.61 -2.95 -2.58
N ARG A 76 -14.31 -2.27 -1.48
CA ARG A 76 -15.23 -1.44 -0.70
C ARG A 76 -14.91 0.05 -0.81
N ALA A 77 -13.81 0.40 -1.44
CA ALA A 77 -13.42 1.78 -1.66
C ALA A 77 -14.43 2.49 -2.57
N SER A 78 -14.94 3.63 -2.13
CA SER A 78 -15.92 4.43 -2.87
C SER A 78 -15.40 5.78 -3.37
N GLY A 79 -14.24 6.23 -2.85
CA GLY A 79 -13.60 7.48 -3.25
C GLY A 79 -12.97 7.43 -4.65
N ASP A 80 -12.84 8.58 -5.29
CA ASP A 80 -12.28 8.73 -6.64
C ASP A 80 -10.75 8.53 -6.64
N ILE A 81 -10.12 8.78 -5.50
CA ILE A 81 -8.70 8.53 -5.25
C ILE A 81 -8.57 7.49 -4.14
N VAL A 82 -7.74 6.50 -4.37
CA VAL A 82 -7.47 5.40 -3.44
C VAL A 82 -6.02 5.46 -2.98
N PHE A 83 -5.82 5.51 -1.66
CA PHE A 83 -4.53 5.37 -1.02
C PHE A 83 -4.41 3.97 -0.41
N LEU A 84 -3.24 3.34 -0.52
CA LEU A 84 -2.92 2.15 0.25
C LEU A 84 -2.21 2.54 1.55
N SER A 85 -2.48 1.81 2.62
CA SER A 85 -1.84 2.03 3.91
C SER A 85 -1.58 0.70 4.64
N ASP A 86 -0.35 0.50 5.08
CA ASP A 86 -0.03 -0.51 6.07
C ASP A 86 -0.41 0.01 7.48
N GLN A 87 -0.49 -0.87 8.47
CA GLN A 87 -0.97 -0.57 9.82
C GLN A 87 0.10 0.04 10.76
N ASP A 88 1.37 0.04 10.35
CA ASP A 88 2.54 0.19 11.22
C ASP A 88 3.46 1.37 10.87
N ASP A 89 3.12 2.14 9.82
CA ASP A 89 3.85 3.32 9.39
C ASP A 89 3.35 4.61 10.08
N VAL A 90 3.84 5.78 9.63
CA VAL A 90 3.29 7.10 9.98
C VAL A 90 3.32 8.00 8.74
N TRP A 91 2.17 8.58 8.38
CA TRP A 91 2.08 9.53 7.29
C TRP A 91 2.69 10.88 7.67
N VAL A 92 3.49 11.44 6.78
CA VAL A 92 3.98 12.82 6.91
C VAL A 92 2.87 13.78 6.49
N ASP A 93 2.82 14.95 7.11
CA ASP A 93 1.87 16.02 6.76
C ASP A 93 1.91 16.33 5.27
N ASN A 94 0.76 16.72 4.71
CA ASN A 94 0.57 17.01 3.28
C ASN A 94 0.66 15.81 2.31
N LYS A 95 0.78 14.57 2.79
CA LYS A 95 0.79 13.39 1.89
C LYS A 95 -0.43 13.37 0.99
N VAL A 96 -1.62 13.55 1.55
CA VAL A 96 -2.88 13.54 0.80
C VAL A 96 -2.89 14.66 -0.25
N ALA A 97 -2.57 15.88 0.14
CA ALA A 97 -2.60 17.03 -0.77
C ALA A 97 -1.61 16.89 -1.93
N VAL A 98 -0.36 16.50 -1.63
CA VAL A 98 0.70 16.35 -2.64
C VAL A 98 0.34 15.26 -3.64
N MET A 99 -0.08 14.07 -3.16
CA MET A 99 -0.38 12.95 -4.06
C MET A 99 -1.65 13.18 -4.87
N SER A 100 -2.68 13.78 -4.28
CA SER A 100 -3.92 14.11 -4.99
C SER A 100 -3.67 15.12 -6.13
N ALA A 101 -2.81 16.10 -5.90
CA ALA A 101 -2.44 17.06 -6.96
C ALA A 101 -1.74 16.36 -8.15
N VAL A 102 -0.84 15.41 -7.88
CA VAL A 102 -0.15 14.65 -8.94
C VAL A 102 -1.12 13.75 -9.73
N LEU A 103 -2.13 13.18 -9.06
CA LEU A 103 -3.13 12.31 -9.68
C LEU A 103 -4.07 13.05 -10.67
N ASN A 104 -4.00 14.37 -10.77
CA ASN A 104 -4.69 15.07 -11.86
C ASN A 104 -4.14 14.72 -13.24
N ASP A 105 -2.86 14.35 -13.34
CA ASP A 105 -2.14 14.12 -14.59
C ASP A 105 -1.81 12.64 -14.84
N VAL A 106 -1.91 11.78 -13.82
CA VAL A 106 -1.52 10.37 -13.88
C VAL A 106 -2.52 9.45 -13.18
N ASP A 107 -2.45 8.15 -13.44
CA ASP A 107 -3.34 7.15 -12.86
C ASP A 107 -2.81 6.57 -11.56
N LEU A 108 -1.48 6.55 -11.38
CA LEU A 108 -0.79 6.04 -10.20
C LEU A 108 0.38 6.96 -9.84
N VAL A 109 0.48 7.31 -8.58
CA VAL A 109 1.63 8.02 -8.00
C VAL A 109 2.26 7.20 -6.88
N ILE A 110 3.59 7.17 -6.85
CA ILE A 110 4.38 6.55 -5.80
C ILE A 110 5.32 7.63 -5.24
N HIS A 111 5.34 7.82 -3.94
CA HIS A 111 6.24 8.74 -3.27
C HIS A 111 7.41 8.02 -2.58
N ASN A 112 8.45 8.77 -2.23
CA ASN A 112 9.57 8.29 -1.44
C ASN A 112 9.22 8.25 0.07
N SER A 113 9.99 7.52 0.87
CA SER A 113 9.81 7.41 2.32
C SER A 113 11.14 7.44 3.06
N LEU A 114 11.13 7.92 4.30
CA LEU A 114 12.23 7.74 5.24
C LEU A 114 12.03 6.46 6.05
N ILE A 115 13.13 5.80 6.37
CA ILE A 115 13.10 4.60 7.22
C ILE A 115 13.00 5.01 8.69
N MET A 116 12.11 4.36 9.43
CA MET A 116 11.92 4.54 10.87
C MET A 116 12.09 3.18 11.55
N ASP A 117 12.73 3.14 12.71
CA ASP A 117 12.87 1.90 13.50
C ASP A 117 11.60 1.58 14.31
N GLY A 118 11.57 0.40 14.95
CA GLY A 118 10.46 -0.03 15.81
C GLY A 118 10.24 0.84 17.06
N LYS A 119 11.19 1.72 17.40
CA LYS A 119 11.09 2.67 18.53
C LYS A 119 10.62 4.05 18.08
N GLY A 120 10.53 4.30 16.75
CA GLY A 120 10.12 5.58 16.18
C GLY A 120 11.28 6.52 15.82
N ASN A 121 12.52 6.07 15.88
CA ASN A 121 13.67 6.88 15.45
C ASN A 121 13.73 6.89 13.92
N ILE A 122 13.76 8.08 13.33
CA ILE A 122 13.79 8.28 11.88
C ILE A 122 15.25 8.37 11.43
N SER A 123 15.61 7.59 10.41
CA SER A 123 16.92 7.65 9.78
C SER A 123 16.94 8.65 8.62
N ASN A 124 18.13 9.13 8.23
CA ASN A 124 18.32 9.94 7.03
C ASN A 124 18.33 9.11 5.72
N VAL A 125 18.11 7.80 5.82
CA VAL A 125 18.10 6.89 4.67
C VAL A 125 16.70 6.85 4.08
N ASP A 126 16.57 7.15 2.80
CA ASP A 126 15.32 7.06 2.08
C ASP A 126 15.22 5.79 1.22
N PHE A 127 13.98 5.42 0.92
CA PHE A 127 13.68 4.18 0.23
C PHE A 127 14.19 4.17 -1.22
N TYR A 128 14.12 5.30 -1.91
CA TYR A 128 14.55 5.40 -3.31
C TYR A 128 16.06 5.20 -3.47
N SER A 129 16.84 5.71 -2.52
CA SER A 129 18.30 5.48 -2.49
C SER A 129 18.66 4.01 -2.37
N ILE A 130 17.90 3.23 -1.58
CA ILE A 130 18.13 1.79 -1.38
C ILE A 130 17.69 0.97 -2.61
N ARG A 131 16.53 1.31 -3.20
CA ARG A 131 15.87 0.47 -4.22
C ARG A 131 16.09 0.96 -5.64
N TYR A 132 16.59 2.21 -5.83
CA TYR A 132 16.69 2.88 -7.13
C TYR A 132 15.31 2.96 -7.81
N SER A 133 14.30 3.39 -7.03
CA SER A 133 12.90 3.37 -7.46
C SER A 133 12.64 4.34 -8.59
N LYS A 134 11.98 3.89 -9.65
CA LYS A 134 11.52 4.70 -10.78
C LYS A 134 10.51 3.93 -11.62
N SER A 135 9.74 4.63 -12.45
CA SER A 135 8.82 4.03 -13.40
C SER A 135 9.55 3.16 -14.46
N GLY A 136 8.81 2.29 -15.06
CA GLY A 136 9.24 1.40 -16.14
C GLY A 136 8.78 -0.04 -15.93
N TYR A 137 7.83 -0.50 -16.77
CA TYR A 137 7.23 -1.83 -16.68
C TYR A 137 8.29 -2.95 -16.60
N TRP A 138 9.22 -3.02 -17.56
CA TRP A 138 10.24 -4.06 -17.63
C TRP A 138 11.22 -4.01 -16.46
N LYS A 139 11.55 -2.78 -16.00
CA LYS A 139 12.40 -2.59 -14.83
C LYS A 139 11.73 -3.16 -13.58
N ASN A 140 10.47 -2.80 -13.34
CA ASN A 140 9.74 -3.23 -12.15
C ASN A 140 9.31 -4.70 -12.22
N LEU A 141 9.09 -5.26 -13.40
CA LEU A 141 8.92 -6.69 -13.60
C LEU A 141 10.18 -7.47 -13.21
N TYR A 142 11.36 -6.96 -13.56
CA TYR A 142 12.65 -7.57 -13.21
C TYR A 142 12.99 -7.37 -11.73
N LYS A 143 12.93 -6.12 -11.23
CA LYS A 143 13.22 -5.74 -9.85
C LYS A 143 12.14 -4.79 -9.35
N ASN A 144 11.15 -5.34 -8.64
CA ASN A 144 10.06 -4.56 -8.07
C ASN A 144 10.55 -3.43 -7.16
N THR A 145 10.09 -2.22 -7.40
CA THR A 145 10.35 -1.04 -6.57
C THR A 145 9.08 -0.36 -6.10
N PHE A 146 7.92 -0.94 -6.37
CA PHE A 146 6.67 -0.49 -5.79
C PHE A 146 6.62 -0.81 -4.29
N VAL A 147 6.00 0.06 -3.53
CA VAL A 147 5.74 -0.09 -2.09
C VAL A 147 4.32 0.35 -1.86
N GLY A 148 3.47 -0.55 -1.39
CA GLY A 148 2.04 -0.32 -1.24
C GLY A 148 1.72 0.92 -0.43
N SER A 149 2.29 1.06 0.75
CA SER A 149 2.07 2.21 1.64
C SER A 149 2.54 3.57 1.08
N CYS A 150 3.31 3.56 -0.04
CA CYS A 150 3.71 4.75 -0.77
C CYS A 150 2.84 5.03 -2.01
N MET A 151 1.78 4.26 -2.26
CA MET A 151 0.96 4.33 -3.47
C MET A 151 -0.36 5.05 -3.24
N ALA A 152 -0.73 5.89 -4.23
CA ALA A 152 -2.11 6.30 -4.43
C ALA A 152 -2.45 6.26 -5.92
N PHE A 153 -3.71 6.00 -6.25
CA PHE A 153 -4.16 5.87 -7.63
C PHE A 153 -5.64 6.27 -7.80
N ARG A 154 -6.03 6.53 -9.04
CA ARG A 154 -7.43 6.79 -9.39
C ARG A 154 -8.25 5.51 -9.25
N ARG A 155 -9.47 5.62 -8.76
CA ARG A 155 -10.36 4.45 -8.54
C ARG A 155 -10.61 3.63 -9.80
N GLU A 156 -10.56 4.24 -10.97
CA GLU A 156 -10.70 3.56 -12.26
C GLU A 156 -9.68 2.42 -12.45
N VAL A 157 -8.52 2.51 -11.81
CA VAL A 157 -7.51 1.44 -11.78
C VAL A 157 -8.10 0.13 -11.25
N LEU A 158 -9.04 0.20 -10.30
CA LEU A 158 -9.67 -0.99 -9.73
C LEU A 158 -10.51 -1.79 -10.74
N GLN A 159 -11.00 -1.15 -11.80
CA GLN A 159 -11.80 -1.82 -12.85
C GLN A 159 -11.01 -2.91 -13.57
N TYR A 160 -9.69 -2.72 -13.70
CA TYR A 160 -8.81 -3.68 -14.36
C TYR A 160 -7.80 -4.35 -13.40
N ALA A 161 -7.58 -3.82 -12.21
CA ALA A 161 -6.73 -4.45 -11.21
C ALA A 161 -7.46 -5.54 -10.42
N LEU A 162 -8.78 -5.39 -10.18
CA LEU A 162 -9.58 -6.36 -9.43
C LEU A 162 -10.38 -7.31 -10.35
N PRO A 163 -10.68 -8.53 -9.90
CA PRO A 163 -10.10 -9.21 -8.74
C PRO A 163 -8.61 -9.49 -8.93
N PHE A 164 -7.86 -9.58 -7.85
CA PHE A 164 -6.44 -9.93 -7.94
C PHE A 164 -6.25 -11.34 -8.52
N PRO A 165 -5.22 -11.58 -9.35
CA PRO A 165 -4.90 -12.93 -9.81
C PRO A 165 -4.59 -13.86 -8.63
N LYS A 166 -5.01 -15.12 -8.72
CA LYS A 166 -5.04 -16.07 -7.59
C LYS A 166 -3.69 -16.32 -6.88
N HIS A 167 -2.59 -16.09 -7.56
CA HIS A 167 -1.25 -16.50 -7.08
C HIS A 167 -0.25 -15.34 -7.06
N ILE A 168 -0.72 -14.09 -6.94
CA ILE A 168 0.20 -12.98 -6.73
C ILE A 168 0.69 -12.97 -5.28
N LEU A 169 1.95 -12.59 -5.10
CA LEU A 169 2.59 -12.48 -3.78
C LEU A 169 2.52 -11.06 -3.23
N TRP A 170 2.48 -10.06 -4.11
CA TRP A 170 2.52 -8.65 -3.78
C TRP A 170 1.47 -7.87 -4.56
N HIS A 171 0.52 -7.30 -3.83
CA HIS A 171 -0.57 -6.49 -4.40
C HIS A 171 -0.05 -5.19 -5.03
N ASP A 172 0.97 -4.59 -4.42
CA ASP A 172 1.63 -3.37 -4.90
C ASP A 172 2.33 -3.58 -6.24
N MET A 173 3.09 -4.66 -6.39
CA MET A 173 3.69 -5.04 -7.68
C MET A 173 2.63 -5.26 -8.75
N TRP A 174 1.55 -5.96 -8.42
CA TRP A 174 0.46 -6.19 -9.36
C TRP A 174 -0.19 -4.89 -9.83
N ILE A 175 -0.61 -4.03 -8.89
CA ILE A 175 -1.24 -2.74 -9.20
C ILE A 175 -0.26 -1.87 -10.00
N GLY A 176 1.00 -1.78 -9.58
CA GLY A 176 2.01 -0.99 -10.27
C GLY A 176 2.24 -1.45 -11.70
N LEU A 177 2.44 -2.74 -11.94
CA LEU A 177 2.69 -3.28 -13.28
C LEU A 177 1.48 -3.12 -14.20
N ILE A 178 0.27 -3.35 -13.72
CA ILE A 178 -0.92 -3.23 -14.57
C ILE A 178 -1.18 -1.77 -14.96
N VAL A 179 -0.90 -0.81 -14.07
CA VAL A 179 -1.01 0.60 -14.41
C VAL A 179 0.12 1.04 -15.35
N GLU A 180 1.36 0.61 -15.15
CA GLU A 180 2.45 0.93 -16.10
C GLU A 180 2.20 0.39 -17.51
N LYS A 181 1.38 -0.65 -17.64
CA LYS A 181 0.98 -1.19 -18.94
C LYS A 181 -0.18 -0.43 -19.59
N ARG A 182 -1.13 0.08 -18.81
CA ARG A 182 -2.41 0.60 -19.30
C ARG A 182 -2.58 2.10 -19.16
N GLY A 183 -1.82 2.72 -18.25
CA GLY A 183 -1.98 4.11 -17.87
C GLY A 183 -0.65 4.82 -17.64
N LYS A 184 -0.71 5.87 -16.84
CA LYS A 184 0.44 6.72 -16.52
C LYS A 184 0.83 6.55 -15.06
N THR A 185 2.10 6.25 -14.81
CA THR A 185 2.69 6.14 -13.48
C THR A 185 3.73 7.23 -13.26
N LYS A 186 3.73 7.85 -12.07
CA LYS A 186 4.73 8.84 -11.68
C LYS A 186 5.34 8.49 -10.32
N PHE A 187 6.66 8.49 -10.26
CA PHE A 187 7.43 8.42 -9.02
C PHE A 187 7.85 9.85 -8.65
N ILE A 188 7.58 10.27 -7.41
CA ILE A 188 7.95 11.57 -6.86
C ILE A 188 8.89 11.40 -5.68
N ASP A 189 9.88 12.29 -5.53
CA ASP A 189 10.90 12.19 -4.48
C ASP A 189 10.46 12.77 -3.12
N ASN A 190 9.23 13.24 -3.01
CA ASN A 190 8.66 13.71 -1.75
C ASN A 190 8.63 12.56 -0.74
N LYS A 191 9.22 12.75 0.43
CA LYS A 191 9.27 11.80 1.53
C LYS A 191 8.02 11.96 2.40
N LEU A 192 6.94 11.26 2.04
CA LEU A 192 5.62 11.46 2.62
C LEU A 192 5.20 10.33 3.59
N LEU A 193 6.15 9.48 3.98
CA LEU A 193 5.93 8.38 4.90
C LEU A 193 7.18 8.13 5.75
N TYR A 194 7.00 7.87 7.02
CA TYR A 194 7.97 7.20 7.87
C TYR A 194 7.68 5.70 7.81
N TYR A 195 8.45 4.98 6.97
CA TYR A 195 8.32 3.55 6.79
C TYR A 195 8.95 2.81 7.97
N ARG A 196 8.13 2.14 8.76
CA ARG A 196 8.58 1.47 9.98
C ARG A 196 9.15 0.09 9.69
N ARG A 197 10.38 -0.14 10.17
CA ARG A 197 11.03 -1.45 10.14
C ARG A 197 11.09 -2.05 11.53
N HIS A 198 10.47 -3.21 11.68
CA HIS A 198 10.50 -4.01 12.90
C HIS A 198 10.52 -5.51 12.51
N GLY A 199 10.84 -6.41 13.47
CA GLY A 199 11.02 -7.84 13.18
C GLY A 199 9.81 -8.59 12.61
N ASN A 200 8.63 -7.98 12.61
CA ASN A 200 7.36 -8.60 12.19
C ASN A 200 6.78 -7.99 10.90
N ASN A 201 7.55 -7.24 10.12
CA ASN A 201 7.06 -6.73 8.84
C ASN A 201 6.72 -7.89 7.89
N ALA A 202 5.60 -7.79 7.18
CA ALA A 202 5.15 -8.81 6.22
C ALA A 202 6.09 -8.94 5.01
N SER A 203 6.86 -7.91 4.69
CA SER A 203 7.83 -7.92 3.59
C SER A 203 9.25 -7.64 4.08
N ALA A 204 10.21 -8.41 3.58
CA ALA A 204 11.65 -8.17 3.76
C ALA A 204 12.14 -7.01 2.85
N THR A 205 11.45 -5.87 2.93
CA THR A 205 11.72 -4.71 2.09
C THR A 205 13.15 -4.20 2.34
N ALA A 206 13.96 -4.08 1.29
CA ALA A 206 15.38 -3.73 1.31
C ALA A 206 16.36 -4.86 1.71
N GLU A 207 15.91 -6.09 1.92
CA GLU A 207 16.77 -7.26 2.08
C GLU A 207 16.93 -8.04 0.76
N LYS A 208 17.95 -8.90 0.69
CA LYS A 208 18.09 -9.83 -0.44
C LYS A 208 16.92 -10.81 -0.42
N SER A 209 16.35 -11.07 -1.58
CA SER A 209 15.26 -12.05 -1.73
C SER A 209 15.72 -13.42 -1.23
N SER A 210 14.93 -14.03 -0.36
CA SER A 210 15.12 -15.42 0.09
C SER A 210 14.65 -16.47 -0.94
N PHE A 211 13.99 -16.04 -2.01
CA PHE A 211 13.47 -16.94 -3.04
C PHE A 211 14.57 -17.42 -3.98
N SER A 212 14.50 -18.69 -4.37
CA SER A 212 15.42 -19.27 -5.36
C SER A 212 15.33 -18.55 -6.72
N PHE A 213 16.38 -18.60 -7.50
CA PHE A 213 16.41 -17.99 -8.84
C PHE A 213 15.29 -18.53 -9.75
N LEU A 214 15.06 -19.84 -9.76
CA LEU A 214 13.98 -20.46 -10.55
C LEU A 214 12.61 -19.95 -10.14
N PHE A 215 12.35 -19.81 -8.84
CA PHE A 215 11.11 -19.24 -8.35
C PHE A 215 10.92 -17.80 -8.83
N GLN A 216 11.99 -16.98 -8.75
CA GLN A 216 11.93 -15.59 -9.20
C GLN A 216 11.63 -15.47 -10.70
N VAL A 217 12.25 -16.33 -11.53
CA VAL A 217 11.97 -16.37 -12.99
C VAL A 217 10.51 -16.79 -13.23
N LYS A 218 10.07 -17.88 -12.61
CA LYS A 218 8.69 -18.37 -12.73
C LYS A 218 7.68 -17.28 -12.34
N TYR A 219 7.92 -16.59 -11.23
CA TYR A 219 7.03 -15.54 -10.76
C TYR A 219 6.97 -14.35 -11.73
N ARG A 220 8.10 -13.93 -12.33
CA ARG A 220 8.13 -12.88 -13.36
C ARG A 220 7.35 -13.27 -14.61
N LEU A 221 7.50 -14.50 -15.09
CA LEU A 221 6.73 -15.02 -16.21
C LEU A 221 5.23 -15.06 -15.90
N GLN A 222 4.87 -15.45 -14.68
CA GLN A 222 3.49 -15.43 -14.22
C GLN A 222 2.91 -14.00 -14.18
N MET A 223 3.67 -13.02 -13.68
CA MET A 223 3.25 -11.62 -13.67
C MET A 223 3.12 -11.06 -15.09
N LEU A 224 4.07 -11.39 -15.98
CA LEU A 224 4.00 -11.04 -17.39
C LEU A 224 2.72 -11.60 -18.04
N TYR A 225 2.42 -12.88 -17.82
CA TYR A 225 1.20 -13.50 -18.30
C TYR A 225 -0.05 -12.81 -17.78
N TYR A 226 -0.15 -12.59 -16.46
CA TYR A 226 -1.33 -11.94 -15.86
C TYR A 226 -1.55 -10.53 -16.38
N THR A 227 -0.48 -9.75 -16.53
CA THR A 227 -0.60 -8.41 -17.11
C THR A 227 -0.90 -8.44 -18.61
N ALA A 228 -0.54 -9.52 -19.35
CA ALA A 228 -0.84 -9.65 -20.76
C ALA A 228 -2.31 -9.94 -21.05
N ILE A 229 -2.99 -10.68 -20.18
CA ILE A 229 -4.39 -11.09 -20.36
C ILE A 229 -5.40 -10.13 -19.73
N ARG A 230 -4.95 -9.10 -18.99
CA ARG A 230 -5.75 -8.02 -18.41
C ARG A 230 -5.61 -6.76 -19.22
#